data_a03ea2b83bcc73cf9701ac2ffb64b043
#
_entry.id   a03ea2b83bcc73cf9701ac2ffb64b043
#
_cell.length_a   1.000
_cell.length_b   1.000
_cell.length_c   1.000
_cell.angle_alpha   90.00
_cell.angle_beta   90.00
_cell.angle_gamma   90.00
#
_symmetry.space_group_name_H-M   'P 1'
#
loop_
_entity.id
_entity.type
_entity.pdbx_description
1 polymer ?
#
loop_
_entity_poly.entity_id
_entity_poly.type
_entity_poly.pdbx_seq_one_letter_code
_entity_poly.pdbx_strand_id
1 'polypeptide(L)'
;KIFSKRHNWRRKKIMNKLVINIFLLILFSNNCFAKDELKFFIGKNKIDLEGYFIQGGYVKGKTSSKIKIKFENRDIYLGKKNKFILGFGRDYSEVANLKFNIDNKWVNKTLKIKKNKYKIQKIDGLPKKFVSPPKEIYERIIRENKLIAKVRSLNSKIDYTFQDFLLPANGIITGVFGSQRILNGKPRRPHYGIDIAAKKGSKVISPTDAIVRLSKKDLYFTGGTIMLDHGHGITSVYSHLSKVLVKKNDKIQKGDVIGLIGSTGRSTGPHLDWRINWFDQRLDPMMFIKNK
;
A
#
# COMPACT_ATOMS: atom_id res chain seq x y z
N LYS A 1 25.11 -59.24 -34.64
CA LYS A 1 25.58 -58.32 -33.55
C LYS A 1 25.21 -56.82 -33.81
N ILE A 2 24.19 -56.50 -34.62
CA ILE A 2 23.81 -55.09 -34.93
C ILE A 2 22.41 -54.72 -34.43
N PHE A 3 21.63 -55.68 -33.90
CA PHE A 3 20.22 -55.41 -33.49
C PHE A 3 20.03 -55.06 -32.00
N SER A 4 21.05 -55.11 -31.15
CA SER A 4 20.88 -54.86 -29.70
C SER A 4 21.18 -53.43 -29.24
N LYS A 5 21.71 -52.56 -30.09
CA LYS A 5 22.07 -51.16 -29.71
C LYS A 5 20.97 -50.11 -29.94
N ARG A 6 19.88 -50.43 -30.67
CA ARG A 6 18.80 -49.47 -30.96
C ARG A 6 17.71 -49.36 -29.88
N HIS A 7 17.59 -50.38 -28.99
CA HIS A 7 16.53 -50.37 -27.97
C HIS A 7 16.90 -49.57 -26.71
N ASN A 8 18.18 -49.43 -26.40
CA ASN A 8 18.61 -48.67 -25.20
C ASN A 8 18.65 -47.16 -25.37
N TRP A 9 18.68 -46.68 -26.64
CA TRP A 9 18.71 -45.22 -26.92
C TRP A 9 17.31 -44.60 -26.85
N ARG A 10 16.28 -45.33 -27.17
CA ARG A 10 14.86 -44.85 -27.06
C ARG A 10 14.36 -44.82 -25.62
N ARG A 11 14.82 -45.72 -24.72
CA ARG A 11 14.45 -45.69 -23.31
C ARG A 11 15.11 -44.53 -22.54
N LYS A 12 16.37 -44.18 -22.85
CA LYS A 12 17.01 -43.01 -22.24
C LYS A 12 16.39 -41.66 -22.68
N LYS A 13 15.83 -41.58 -23.90
CA LYS A 13 15.22 -40.34 -24.39
C LYS A 13 13.79 -40.14 -23.87
N ILE A 14 13.12 -41.18 -23.43
CA ILE A 14 11.78 -41.12 -22.82
C ILE A 14 11.91 -40.83 -21.31
N MET A 15 12.95 -41.33 -20.63
CA MET A 15 13.18 -41.04 -19.21
C MET A 15 13.64 -39.61 -18.96
N ASN A 16 14.32 -38.95 -19.91
CA ASN A 16 14.75 -37.55 -19.77
C ASN A 16 13.64 -36.53 -20.16
N LYS A 17 12.46 -36.98 -20.61
CA LYS A 17 11.30 -36.08 -20.83
C LYS A 17 10.25 -36.15 -19.71
N LEU A 18 10.46 -37.02 -18.70
CA LEU A 18 9.53 -37.13 -17.57
C LEU A 18 10.04 -36.50 -16.28
N VAL A 19 11.17 -35.80 -16.33
CA VAL A 19 11.72 -35.06 -15.21
C VAL A 19 11.95 -33.65 -15.71
N ILE A 20 11.03 -32.77 -15.55
CA ILE A 20 11.01 -31.31 -15.34
C ILE A 20 9.60 -30.83 -15.73
N ASN A 21 8.63 -31.23 -14.96
CA ASN A 21 7.42 -30.47 -14.71
C ASN A 21 7.06 -30.62 -13.22
N ILE A 22 8.05 -30.40 -12.36
CA ILE A 22 7.76 -29.94 -11.02
C ILE A 22 7.40 -28.47 -11.22
N PHE A 23 6.13 -28.24 -11.51
CA PHE A 23 5.48 -26.97 -11.22
C PHE A 23 5.80 -26.69 -9.75
N LEU A 24 6.73 -25.80 -9.51
CA LEU A 24 6.90 -25.15 -8.23
C LEU A 24 5.58 -24.38 -8.03
N LEU A 25 4.56 -25.08 -7.51
CA LEU A 25 3.41 -24.45 -6.89
C LEU A 25 4.00 -23.71 -5.70
N ILE A 26 4.50 -22.50 -5.93
CA ILE A 26 4.72 -21.53 -4.87
C ILE A 26 3.30 -21.29 -4.36
N LEU A 27 2.93 -22.05 -3.35
CA LEU A 27 1.84 -21.71 -2.46
C LEU A 27 2.22 -20.33 -1.92
N PHE A 28 1.75 -19.28 -2.60
CA PHE A 28 1.56 -18.02 -1.95
C PHE A 28 0.66 -18.34 -0.76
N SER A 29 1.27 -18.51 0.40
CA SER A 29 0.53 -18.40 1.64
C SER A 29 -0.07 -16.99 1.58
N ASN A 30 -1.30 -16.90 1.08
CA ASN A 30 -2.12 -15.74 1.30
C ASN A 30 -2.14 -15.58 2.82
N ASN A 31 -1.35 -14.68 3.35
CA ASN A 31 -1.53 -14.18 4.69
C ASN A 31 -2.88 -13.47 4.67
N CYS A 32 -3.95 -14.24 4.78
CA CYS A 32 -5.29 -13.74 4.97
C CYS A 32 -5.30 -13.20 6.41
N PHE A 33 -5.01 -11.91 6.55
CA PHE A 33 -5.15 -11.25 7.83
C PHE A 33 -6.65 -11.26 8.17
N ALA A 34 -7.01 -11.95 9.24
CA ALA A 34 -8.37 -11.86 9.77
C ALA A 34 -8.57 -10.47 10.38
N LYS A 35 -9.74 -9.88 10.12
CA LYS A 35 -10.16 -8.68 10.81
C LYS A 35 -10.56 -9.03 12.23
N ASP A 36 -10.11 -8.21 13.17
CA ASP A 36 -10.54 -8.28 14.57
C ASP A 36 -11.64 -7.24 14.81
N GLU A 37 -12.58 -7.55 15.69
CA GLU A 37 -13.58 -6.63 16.20
C GLU A 37 -13.32 -6.34 17.68
N LEU A 38 -13.46 -5.07 18.07
CA LEU A 38 -13.37 -4.64 19.46
C LEU A 38 -14.54 -3.69 19.76
N LYS A 39 -15.42 -4.09 20.69
CA LYS A 39 -16.58 -3.32 21.13
C LYS A 39 -16.45 -3.00 22.61
N PHE A 40 -16.65 -1.75 22.97
CA PHE A 40 -16.58 -1.30 24.37
C PHE A 40 -17.40 -0.04 24.58
N PHE A 41 -17.61 0.31 25.85
CA PHE A 41 -18.30 1.54 26.25
C PHE A 41 -17.33 2.52 26.90
N ILE A 42 -17.52 3.79 26.64
CA ILE A 42 -16.90 4.91 27.35
C ILE A 42 -18.03 5.80 27.85
N GLY A 43 -18.32 5.73 29.15
CA GLY A 43 -19.57 6.23 29.69
C GLY A 43 -20.76 5.52 29.02
N LYS A 44 -21.74 6.30 28.54
CA LYS A 44 -22.89 5.78 27.77
C LYS A 44 -22.63 5.59 26.27
N ASN A 45 -21.44 5.96 25.79
CA ASN A 45 -21.12 5.89 24.37
C ASN A 45 -20.57 4.51 24.00
N LYS A 46 -21.24 3.81 23.09
CA LYS A 46 -20.74 2.59 22.47
C LYS A 46 -19.71 2.93 21.40
N ILE A 47 -18.59 2.24 21.43
CA ILE A 47 -17.49 2.36 20.47
C ILE A 47 -17.31 0.99 19.81
N ASP A 48 -17.45 0.95 18.49
CA ASP A 48 -17.18 -0.24 17.68
C ASP A 48 -15.92 0.03 16.84
N LEU A 49 -14.92 -0.85 16.93
CA LEU A 49 -13.71 -0.84 16.09
C LEU A 49 -13.64 -2.14 15.31
N GLU A 50 -13.41 -2.09 14.01
CA GLU A 50 -13.24 -3.24 13.13
C GLU A 50 -12.03 -3.03 12.20
N GLY A 51 -11.16 -4.02 12.08
CA GLY A 51 -10.03 -3.95 11.17
C GLY A 51 -8.84 -4.80 11.59
N TYR A 52 -7.66 -4.34 11.23
CA TYR A 52 -6.40 -5.07 11.39
C TYR A 52 -5.53 -4.40 12.46
N PHE A 53 -5.55 -4.92 13.69
CA PHE A 53 -4.74 -4.42 14.81
C PHE A 53 -3.32 -4.98 14.74
N ILE A 54 -2.62 -4.65 13.66
CA ILE A 54 -1.26 -5.13 13.34
C ILE A 54 -0.45 -4.02 12.67
N GLN A 55 0.87 -4.08 12.73
CA GLN A 55 1.77 -3.20 11.99
C GLN A 55 1.47 -3.25 10.49
N GLY A 56 1.32 -2.08 9.84
CA GLY A 56 0.83 -1.93 8.48
C GLY A 56 -0.69 -1.91 8.35
N GLY A 57 -1.43 -2.20 9.43
CA GLY A 57 -2.88 -2.29 9.44
C GLY A 57 -3.63 -0.98 9.67
N TYR A 58 -4.94 -1.07 9.65
CA TYR A 58 -5.86 0.00 9.98
C TYR A 58 -7.11 -0.54 10.68
N VAL A 59 -7.81 0.30 11.41
CA VAL A 59 -9.14 0.02 11.95
C VAL A 59 -10.12 1.11 11.59
N LYS A 60 -11.33 0.73 11.20
CA LYS A 60 -12.48 1.61 11.06
C LYS A 60 -13.23 1.62 12.37
N GLY A 61 -13.58 2.81 12.85
CA GLY A 61 -14.30 3.00 14.09
C GLY A 61 -15.65 3.67 13.88
N LYS A 62 -16.56 3.45 14.81
CA LYS A 62 -17.87 4.12 14.89
C LYS A 62 -18.21 4.38 16.34
N THR A 63 -18.81 5.55 16.61
CA THR A 63 -19.34 5.89 17.93
C THR A 63 -20.87 6.06 17.87
N SER A 64 -21.57 5.73 18.98
CA SER A 64 -23.02 5.89 19.05
C SER A 64 -23.47 7.34 19.04
N SER A 65 -22.64 8.26 19.52
CA SER A 65 -22.88 9.70 19.48
C SER A 65 -21.64 10.47 19.04
N LYS A 66 -21.79 11.76 18.72
CA LYS A 66 -20.70 12.64 18.34
C LYS A 66 -19.88 13.02 19.57
N ILE A 67 -18.65 12.55 19.65
CA ILE A 67 -17.69 12.83 20.73
C ILE A 67 -16.35 13.26 20.16
N LYS A 68 -15.53 13.98 20.94
CA LYS A 68 -14.17 14.31 20.54
C LYS A 68 -13.27 13.10 20.76
N ILE A 69 -12.45 12.78 19.77
CA ILE A 69 -11.52 11.64 19.81
C ILE A 69 -10.11 12.15 19.50
N LYS A 70 -9.12 11.65 20.26
CA LYS A 70 -7.71 11.78 19.90
C LYS A 70 -7.08 10.39 19.76
N PHE A 71 -6.28 10.21 18.74
CA PHE A 71 -5.43 9.05 18.57
C PHE A 71 -3.98 9.51 18.67
N GLU A 72 -3.27 8.99 19.67
CA GLU A 72 -2.04 9.57 20.17
C GLU A 72 -2.25 11.08 20.45
N ASN A 73 -1.56 11.95 19.72
CA ASN A 73 -1.69 13.41 19.85
C ASN A 73 -2.51 14.05 18.71
N ARG A 74 -3.16 13.24 17.85
CA ARG A 74 -3.91 13.72 16.70
C ARG A 74 -5.40 13.75 16.97
N ASP A 75 -6.04 14.89 16.70
CA ASP A 75 -7.50 14.97 16.68
C ASP A 75 -8.09 14.16 15.53
N ILE A 76 -9.07 13.33 15.83
CA ILE A 76 -9.73 12.44 14.86
C ILE A 76 -11.06 13.06 14.45
N TYR A 77 -11.20 13.29 13.14
CA TYR A 77 -12.45 13.75 12.57
C TYR A 77 -13.47 12.60 12.50
N LEU A 78 -14.72 12.88 12.91
CA LEU A 78 -15.86 11.98 12.73
C LEU A 78 -16.63 12.35 11.47
N GLY A 79 -16.69 11.42 10.53
CA GLY A 79 -17.46 11.53 9.30
C GLY A 79 -18.95 11.23 9.49
N LYS A 80 -19.63 10.93 8.40
CA LYS A 80 -21.04 10.53 8.42
C LYS A 80 -21.26 9.33 9.34
N LYS A 81 -22.37 9.35 10.10
CA LYS A 81 -22.72 8.30 11.07
C LYS A 81 -21.62 8.07 12.13
N ASN A 82 -20.89 9.13 12.50
CA ASN A 82 -19.80 9.14 13.48
C ASN A 82 -18.69 8.09 13.19
N LYS A 83 -18.40 7.83 11.92
CA LYS A 83 -17.33 6.93 11.49
C LYS A 83 -15.97 7.64 11.53
N PHE A 84 -14.92 6.88 11.80
CA PHE A 84 -13.54 7.32 11.75
C PHE A 84 -12.61 6.19 11.34
N ILE A 85 -11.34 6.49 11.06
CA ILE A 85 -10.31 5.51 10.73
C ILE A 85 -9.01 5.83 11.45
N LEU A 86 -8.28 4.80 11.86
CA LEU A 86 -6.96 4.87 12.48
C LEU A 86 -6.00 3.96 11.70
N GLY A 87 -4.76 4.40 11.51
CA GLY A 87 -3.76 3.62 10.81
C GLY A 87 -2.53 3.35 11.66
N PHE A 88 -1.96 2.15 11.54
CA PHE A 88 -0.77 1.70 12.24
C PHE A 88 0.36 1.48 11.22
N GLY A 89 1.37 2.33 11.24
CA GLY A 89 2.49 2.21 10.30
C GLY A 89 3.25 0.89 10.40
N ARG A 90 4.17 0.67 9.45
CA ARG A 90 4.99 -0.55 9.37
C ARG A 90 5.73 -0.89 10.67
N ASP A 91 6.26 0.13 11.32
CA ASP A 91 7.09 -0.01 12.53
C ASP A 91 6.37 0.60 13.75
N TYR A 92 5.02 0.57 13.75
CA TYR A 92 4.20 1.11 14.82
C TYR A 92 4.45 0.37 16.15
N SER A 93 4.31 1.09 17.27
CA SER A 93 4.42 0.50 18.62
C SER A 93 3.39 -0.62 18.84
N GLU A 94 3.70 -1.59 19.71
CA GLU A 94 2.75 -2.63 20.13
C GLU A 94 1.57 -2.08 20.95
N VAL A 95 1.65 -0.81 21.31
CA VAL A 95 0.64 -0.09 22.12
C VAL A 95 0.25 1.19 21.39
N ALA A 96 -1.04 1.43 21.26
CA ALA A 96 -1.62 2.65 20.72
C ALA A 96 -2.64 3.24 21.71
N ASN A 97 -2.66 4.56 21.85
CA ASN A 97 -3.52 5.27 22.79
C ASN A 97 -4.65 6.01 22.07
N LEU A 98 -5.86 5.62 22.36
CA LEU A 98 -7.09 6.24 21.86
C LEU A 98 -7.80 6.93 23.01
N LYS A 99 -8.03 8.24 22.90
CA LYS A 99 -8.63 9.07 23.94
C LYS A 99 -9.98 9.60 23.51
N PHE A 100 -10.94 9.57 24.40
CA PHE A 100 -12.30 10.05 24.19
C PHE A 100 -12.63 11.16 25.21
N ASN A 101 -13.22 12.25 24.75
CA ASN A 101 -13.66 13.31 25.64
C ASN A 101 -15.14 13.08 26.01
N ILE A 102 -15.42 12.80 27.27
CA ILE A 102 -16.74 12.60 27.83
C ILE A 102 -16.91 13.58 28.98
N ASP A 103 -17.92 14.41 28.94
CA ASP A 103 -18.23 15.41 29.96
C ASP A 103 -17.00 16.25 30.35
N ASN A 104 -16.28 16.71 29.32
CA ASN A 104 -15.02 17.48 29.41
C ASN A 104 -13.84 16.75 30.07
N LYS A 105 -13.94 15.45 30.29
CA LYS A 105 -12.83 14.60 30.80
C LYS A 105 -12.32 13.66 29.69
N TRP A 106 -11.01 13.51 29.58
CA TRP A 106 -10.37 12.58 28.65
C TRP A 106 -10.25 11.19 29.29
N VAL A 107 -10.85 10.21 28.66
CA VAL A 107 -10.76 8.78 29.04
C VAL A 107 -9.85 8.09 28.01
N ASN A 108 -8.84 7.37 28.48
CA ASN A 108 -7.89 6.64 27.63
C ASN A 108 -8.31 5.19 27.45
N LYS A 109 -8.18 4.72 26.22
CA LYS A 109 -8.29 3.30 25.85
C LYS A 109 -7.04 2.88 25.12
N THR A 110 -6.32 1.92 25.69
CA THR A 110 -5.14 1.33 25.08
C THR A 110 -5.55 0.21 24.11
N LEU A 111 -4.98 0.23 22.91
CA LEU A 111 -5.13 -0.79 21.89
C LEU A 111 -3.82 -1.58 21.76
N LYS A 112 -3.90 -2.91 21.69
CA LYS A 112 -2.75 -3.79 21.41
C LYS A 112 -2.58 -3.94 19.90
N ILE A 113 -1.39 -3.67 19.38
CA ILE A 113 -1.05 -3.77 17.97
C ILE A 113 -0.05 -4.92 17.78
N LYS A 114 -0.43 -5.92 17.00
CA LYS A 114 0.43 -7.09 16.73
C LYS A 114 1.64 -6.69 15.87
N LYS A 115 2.81 -7.26 16.15
CA LYS A 115 3.97 -7.14 15.26
C LYS A 115 3.74 -7.90 13.97
N ASN A 116 4.25 -7.36 12.86
CA ASN A 116 4.28 -8.06 11.58
C ASN A 116 5.71 -8.51 11.23
N LYS A 117 5.82 -9.63 10.52
CA LYS A 117 7.11 -10.14 10.04
C LYS A 117 7.30 -9.72 8.58
N TYR A 118 8.41 -9.04 8.28
CA TYR A 118 8.71 -8.52 6.96
C TYR A 118 9.88 -9.26 6.31
N LYS A 119 9.77 -9.54 5.01
CA LYS A 119 10.83 -10.18 4.22
C LYS A 119 11.91 -9.18 3.83
N ILE A 120 13.12 -9.69 3.50
CA ILE A 120 14.17 -8.90 2.86
C ILE A 120 14.04 -9.09 1.36
N GLN A 121 14.02 -7.98 0.59
CA GLN A 121 13.98 -7.97 -0.87
C GLN A 121 15.26 -7.35 -1.41
N LYS A 122 16.06 -8.15 -2.15
CA LYS A 122 17.24 -7.67 -2.87
C LYS A 122 16.85 -7.31 -4.29
N ILE A 123 17.25 -6.13 -4.75
CA ILE A 123 16.97 -5.61 -6.10
C ILE A 123 18.28 -5.08 -6.66
N ASP A 124 18.75 -5.70 -7.74
CA ASP A 124 19.98 -5.33 -8.43
C ASP A 124 19.67 -4.77 -9.83
N GLY A 125 20.69 -4.25 -10.54
CA GLY A 125 20.52 -3.69 -11.87
C GLY A 125 19.89 -2.28 -11.92
N LEU A 126 19.71 -1.62 -10.77
CA LEU A 126 19.25 -0.22 -10.75
C LEU A 126 20.38 0.73 -11.23
N PRO A 127 20.07 1.73 -12.07
CA PRO A 127 21.02 2.77 -12.42
C PRO A 127 21.60 3.46 -11.18
N LYS A 128 22.93 3.62 -11.12
CA LYS A 128 23.66 4.17 -9.96
C LYS A 128 23.08 5.49 -9.46
N LYS A 129 22.63 6.38 -10.35
CA LYS A 129 21.99 7.66 -10.04
C LYS A 129 20.74 7.55 -9.17
N PHE A 130 20.00 6.45 -9.24
CA PHE A 130 18.80 6.24 -8.41
C PHE A 130 19.10 5.59 -7.04
N VAL A 131 20.27 4.96 -6.91
CA VAL A 131 20.73 4.38 -5.63
C VAL A 131 21.54 5.40 -4.85
N SER A 132 22.38 6.18 -5.52
CA SER A 132 23.18 7.27 -4.95
C SER A 132 23.07 8.47 -5.88
N PRO A 133 22.05 9.33 -5.70
CA PRO A 133 21.85 10.49 -6.56
C PRO A 133 23.04 11.45 -6.50
N PRO A 134 23.38 12.14 -7.61
CA PRO A 134 24.36 13.20 -7.59
C PRO A 134 23.86 14.41 -6.79
N LYS A 135 24.79 15.22 -6.25
CA LYS A 135 24.47 16.32 -5.34
C LYS A 135 23.54 17.37 -5.98
N GLU A 136 23.69 17.62 -7.26
CA GLU A 136 22.91 18.60 -8.05
C GLU A 136 21.40 18.27 -8.09
N ILE A 137 21.05 17.01 -7.83
CA ILE A 137 19.66 16.56 -7.82
C ILE A 137 19.00 16.65 -6.43
N TYR A 138 19.77 16.88 -5.38
CA TYR A 138 19.24 16.84 -4.00
C TYR A 138 18.15 17.88 -3.76
N GLU A 139 18.29 19.10 -4.24
CA GLU A 139 17.26 20.13 -4.11
C GLU A 139 15.95 19.74 -4.80
N ARG A 140 16.03 19.13 -6.00
CA ARG A 140 14.86 18.57 -6.70
C ARG A 140 14.18 17.51 -5.84
N ILE A 141 14.93 16.56 -5.30
CA ILE A 141 14.42 15.49 -4.43
C ILE A 141 13.75 16.06 -3.19
N ILE A 142 14.35 17.07 -2.57
CA ILE A 142 13.78 17.72 -1.37
C ILE A 142 12.46 18.41 -1.71
N ARG A 143 12.38 19.17 -2.81
CA ARG A 143 11.14 19.83 -3.26
C ARG A 143 10.04 18.81 -3.55
N GLU A 144 10.36 17.73 -4.27
CA GLU A 144 9.41 16.69 -4.61
C GLU A 144 8.90 15.93 -3.37
N ASN A 145 9.78 15.62 -2.41
CA ASN A 145 9.40 15.01 -1.13
C ASN A 145 8.49 15.92 -0.31
N LYS A 146 8.72 17.25 -0.31
CA LYS A 146 7.83 18.23 0.36
C LYS A 146 6.44 18.24 -0.28
N LEU A 147 6.32 18.18 -1.62
CA LEU A 147 5.03 18.09 -2.31
C LEU A 147 4.25 16.83 -1.90
N ILE A 148 4.92 15.68 -1.90
CA ILE A 148 4.32 14.40 -1.50
C ILE A 148 3.91 14.43 -0.02
N ALA A 149 4.75 14.97 0.87
CA ALA A 149 4.45 15.10 2.29
C ALA A 149 3.25 16.00 2.54
N LYS A 150 3.13 17.13 1.82
CA LYS A 150 1.98 18.05 1.89
C LYS A 150 0.67 17.35 1.54
N VAL A 151 0.63 16.49 0.52
CA VAL A 151 -0.57 15.72 0.19
C VAL A 151 -0.91 14.72 1.29
N ARG A 152 0.08 14.02 1.84
CA ARG A 152 -0.14 13.06 2.94
C ARG A 152 -0.66 13.68 4.22
N SER A 153 -0.33 14.94 4.48
CA SER A 153 -0.80 15.63 5.71
C SER A 153 -2.25 16.12 5.62
N LEU A 154 -2.92 15.95 4.48
CA LEU A 154 -4.30 16.37 4.31
C LEU A 154 -5.25 15.61 5.24
N ASN A 155 -6.18 16.33 5.85
CA ASN A 155 -7.27 15.79 6.65
C ASN A 155 -8.60 16.31 6.08
N SER A 156 -8.97 15.84 4.91
CA SER A 156 -10.19 16.25 4.25
C SER A 156 -11.42 15.56 4.84
N LYS A 157 -12.54 16.32 4.89
CA LYS A 157 -13.79 15.85 5.47
C LYS A 157 -14.68 15.14 4.43
N ILE A 158 -14.10 14.21 3.68
CA ILE A 158 -14.79 13.35 2.71
C ILE A 158 -14.73 11.90 3.19
N ASP A 159 -15.76 11.10 2.89
CA ASP A 159 -15.98 9.77 3.48
C ASP A 159 -15.67 8.62 2.50
N TYR A 160 -14.90 8.86 1.44
CA TYR A 160 -14.60 7.84 0.42
C TYR A 160 -13.77 6.67 0.96
N THR A 161 -12.98 6.91 2.03
CA THR A 161 -12.21 5.86 2.70
C THR A 161 -13.06 4.73 3.30
N PHE A 162 -14.37 4.96 3.48
CA PHE A 162 -15.28 3.94 4.02
C PHE A 162 -15.90 3.04 2.94
N GLN A 163 -15.68 3.32 1.66
CA GLN A 163 -16.05 2.44 0.55
C GLN A 163 -15.11 1.22 0.47
N ASP A 164 -15.50 0.20 -0.30
CA ASP A 164 -14.65 -0.95 -0.64
C ASP A 164 -13.65 -0.54 -1.73
N PHE A 165 -12.39 -0.90 -1.54
CA PHE A 165 -11.31 -0.61 -2.50
C PHE A 165 -11.16 -1.73 -3.51
N LEU A 166 -10.94 -1.38 -4.78
CA LEU A 166 -10.54 -2.29 -5.86
C LEU A 166 -9.01 -2.37 -5.95
N LEU A 167 -8.49 -3.47 -6.47
CA LEU A 167 -7.09 -3.54 -6.90
C LEU A 167 -6.91 -2.59 -8.11
N PRO A 168 -5.95 -1.64 -8.08
CA PRO A 168 -5.87 -0.57 -9.07
C PRO A 168 -5.33 -1.01 -10.44
N ALA A 169 -4.80 -2.22 -10.56
CA ALA A 169 -4.32 -2.77 -11.82
C ALA A 169 -4.37 -4.31 -11.81
N ASN A 170 -4.59 -4.91 -12.97
CA ASN A 170 -4.45 -6.35 -13.15
C ASN A 170 -2.98 -6.68 -13.42
N GLY A 171 -2.40 -7.61 -12.66
CA GLY A 171 -1.01 -8.01 -12.81
C GLY A 171 -0.55 -8.94 -11.70
N ILE A 172 0.75 -9.26 -11.72
CA ILE A 172 1.39 -10.12 -10.74
C ILE A 172 2.00 -9.26 -9.63
N ILE A 173 1.72 -9.58 -8.37
CA ILE A 173 2.34 -8.89 -7.23
C ILE A 173 3.78 -9.36 -7.11
N THR A 174 4.74 -8.46 -7.40
CA THR A 174 6.19 -8.74 -7.38
C THR A 174 6.88 -8.08 -6.20
N GLY A 175 6.26 -7.11 -5.55
CA GLY A 175 6.74 -6.48 -4.33
C GLY A 175 5.64 -6.38 -3.30
N VAL A 176 5.93 -6.80 -2.04
CA VAL A 176 4.96 -6.79 -0.94
C VAL A 176 5.31 -5.69 0.06
N PHE A 177 4.27 -5.18 0.74
CA PHE A 177 4.41 -4.15 1.76
C PHE A 177 5.36 -4.58 2.88
N GLY A 178 6.13 -3.62 3.38
CA GLY A 178 6.99 -3.78 4.54
C GLY A 178 8.34 -4.45 4.27
N SER A 179 8.55 -5.04 3.08
CA SER A 179 9.82 -5.70 2.72
C SER A 179 11.00 -4.74 2.90
N GLN A 180 12.04 -5.17 3.65
CA GLN A 180 13.29 -4.42 3.75
C GLN A 180 14.02 -4.49 2.41
N ARG A 181 14.26 -3.35 1.76
CA ARG A 181 14.92 -3.30 0.46
C ARG A 181 16.44 -3.15 0.58
N ILE A 182 17.16 -3.97 -0.19
CA ILE A 182 18.60 -3.83 -0.45
C ILE A 182 18.73 -3.55 -1.95
N LEU A 183 19.14 -2.33 -2.32
CA LEU A 183 19.26 -1.89 -3.71
C LEU A 183 20.73 -1.85 -4.13
N ASN A 184 21.14 -2.66 -5.11
CA ASN A 184 22.53 -2.82 -5.54
C ASN A 184 23.46 -3.00 -4.33
N GLY A 185 23.13 -3.92 -3.42
CA GLY A 185 23.88 -4.21 -2.20
C GLY A 185 23.76 -3.19 -1.05
N LYS A 186 23.08 -2.04 -1.26
CA LYS A 186 22.94 -1.01 -0.24
C LYS A 186 21.58 -1.08 0.46
N PRO A 187 21.51 -1.20 1.81
CA PRO A 187 20.26 -1.11 2.56
C PRO A 187 19.54 0.22 2.31
N ARG A 188 18.24 0.17 2.09
CA ARG A 188 17.37 1.32 1.82
C ARG A 188 16.11 1.22 2.68
N ARG A 189 15.30 2.30 2.66
CA ARG A 189 14.00 2.30 3.34
C ARG A 189 13.15 1.13 2.85
N PRO A 190 12.34 0.53 3.72
CA PRO A 190 11.41 -0.54 3.35
C PRO A 190 10.50 -0.16 2.19
N HIS A 191 9.95 -1.16 1.54
CA HIS A 191 8.89 -0.96 0.56
C HIS A 191 7.58 -0.61 1.27
N TYR A 192 7.06 0.59 1.01
CA TYR A 192 5.87 1.10 1.68
C TYR A 192 4.58 0.96 0.84
N GLY A 193 4.52 -0.05 -0.01
CA GLY A 193 3.41 -0.34 -0.89
C GLY A 193 3.47 -1.76 -1.45
N ILE A 194 2.77 -1.98 -2.54
CA ILE A 194 2.90 -3.20 -3.34
C ILE A 194 3.32 -2.84 -4.76
N ASP A 195 4.11 -3.71 -5.39
CA ASP A 195 4.47 -3.60 -6.80
C ASP A 195 3.60 -4.59 -7.61
N ILE A 196 2.86 -4.08 -8.60
CA ILE A 196 2.00 -4.87 -9.49
C ILE A 196 2.64 -4.83 -10.88
N ALA A 197 3.31 -5.93 -11.27
CA ALA A 197 3.93 -6.06 -12.59
C ALA A 197 2.87 -6.35 -13.63
N ALA A 198 2.86 -5.57 -14.71
CA ALA A 198 2.00 -5.76 -15.86
C ALA A 198 2.62 -5.10 -17.11
N LYS A 199 2.06 -5.38 -18.29
CA LYS A 199 2.53 -4.82 -19.57
C LYS A 199 2.49 -3.28 -19.54
N LYS A 200 3.54 -2.63 -20.05
CA LYS A 200 3.56 -1.17 -20.24
C LYS A 200 2.32 -0.72 -21.03
N GLY A 201 1.64 0.31 -20.54
CA GLY A 201 0.39 0.79 -21.13
C GLY A 201 -0.88 0.15 -20.55
N SER A 202 -0.77 -0.85 -19.66
CA SER A 202 -1.93 -1.40 -18.93
C SER A 202 -2.60 -0.30 -18.11
N LYS A 203 -3.94 -0.36 -18.02
CA LYS A 203 -4.75 0.62 -17.29
C LYS A 203 -4.48 0.59 -15.79
N VAL A 204 -4.42 1.76 -15.19
CA VAL A 204 -4.43 1.97 -13.74
C VAL A 204 -5.72 2.69 -13.39
N ILE A 205 -6.52 2.11 -12.50
CA ILE A 205 -7.82 2.64 -12.09
C ILE A 205 -7.79 3.18 -10.66
N SER A 206 -8.73 4.06 -10.35
CA SER A 206 -8.98 4.47 -8.96
C SER A 206 -9.64 3.34 -8.18
N PRO A 207 -9.10 2.97 -6.99
CA PRO A 207 -9.67 1.88 -6.20
C PRO A 207 -11.03 2.24 -5.56
N THR A 208 -11.30 3.51 -5.36
CA THR A 208 -12.53 4.06 -4.77
C THR A 208 -12.68 5.51 -5.21
N ASP A 209 -13.77 6.18 -4.87
CA ASP A 209 -13.93 7.60 -5.12
C ASP A 209 -12.77 8.40 -4.50
N ALA A 210 -12.38 9.50 -5.14
CA ALA A 210 -11.23 10.27 -4.72
C ALA A 210 -11.22 11.70 -5.25
N ILE A 211 -10.34 12.53 -4.68
CA ILE A 211 -9.93 13.81 -5.26
C ILE A 211 -8.44 13.74 -5.58
N VAL A 212 -8.07 14.11 -6.80
CA VAL A 212 -6.64 14.17 -7.20
C VAL A 212 -5.96 15.33 -6.49
N ARG A 213 -4.94 15.06 -5.69
CA ARG A 213 -4.16 16.09 -4.98
C ARG A 213 -2.78 16.33 -5.56
N LEU A 214 -2.22 15.31 -6.23
CA LEU A 214 -0.97 15.43 -7.00
C LEU A 214 -1.13 14.70 -8.34
N SER A 215 -0.67 15.35 -9.41
CA SER A 215 -0.57 14.81 -10.75
C SER A 215 0.71 15.34 -11.37
N LYS A 216 1.74 14.50 -11.51
CA LYS A 216 3.05 14.85 -12.04
C LYS A 216 3.53 13.82 -13.06
N LYS A 217 4.07 14.27 -14.19
CA LYS A 217 4.55 13.39 -15.25
C LYS A 217 5.94 12.82 -14.97
N ASP A 218 6.76 13.54 -14.19
CA ASP A 218 8.16 13.18 -13.97
C ASP A 218 8.65 13.66 -12.60
N LEU A 219 8.53 12.80 -11.58
CA LEU A 219 9.24 12.94 -10.32
C LEU A 219 10.48 12.04 -10.34
N TYR A 220 11.58 12.50 -9.77
CA TYR A 220 12.88 11.84 -9.88
C TYR A 220 12.86 10.36 -9.51
N PHE A 221 12.28 10.01 -8.36
CA PHE A 221 12.21 8.61 -7.92
C PHE A 221 10.96 7.88 -8.38
N THR A 222 9.82 8.55 -8.43
CA THR A 222 8.53 7.89 -8.67
C THR A 222 8.03 8.04 -10.11
N GLY A 223 8.73 8.84 -10.94
CA GLY A 223 8.36 9.06 -12.32
C GLY A 223 6.98 9.69 -12.47
N GLY A 224 6.19 9.21 -13.41
CA GLY A 224 4.78 9.58 -13.53
C GLY A 224 4.04 9.20 -12.26
N THR A 225 3.47 10.21 -11.57
CA THR A 225 2.95 10.04 -10.21
C THR A 225 1.61 10.71 -10.03
N ILE A 226 0.67 9.96 -9.47
CA ILE A 226 -0.64 10.46 -9.02
C ILE A 226 -0.77 10.22 -7.52
N MET A 227 -1.38 11.17 -6.81
CA MET A 227 -1.83 10.96 -5.42
C MET A 227 -3.30 11.34 -5.31
N LEU A 228 -4.07 10.44 -4.75
CA LEU A 228 -5.50 10.57 -4.49
C LEU A 228 -5.75 10.75 -3.00
N ASP A 229 -6.75 11.57 -2.68
CA ASP A 229 -7.26 11.83 -1.34
C ASP A 229 -8.63 11.16 -1.19
N HIS A 230 -8.75 10.27 -0.20
CA HIS A 230 -9.97 9.51 0.09
C HIS A 230 -10.68 10.00 1.36
N GLY A 231 -10.12 11.03 2.01
CA GLY A 231 -10.63 11.59 3.25
C GLY A 231 -10.08 10.93 4.52
N HIS A 232 -10.32 11.58 5.64
CA HIS A 232 -9.90 11.11 6.98
C HIS A 232 -8.40 10.82 7.09
N GLY A 233 -7.55 11.52 6.32
CA GLY A 233 -6.11 11.31 6.27
C GLY A 233 -5.66 10.14 5.40
N ILE A 234 -6.57 9.42 4.74
CA ILE A 234 -6.23 8.34 3.81
C ILE A 234 -5.90 8.92 2.45
N THR A 235 -4.68 8.63 1.99
CA THR A 235 -4.22 8.96 0.63
C THR A 235 -3.61 7.74 -0.04
N SER A 236 -3.76 7.63 -1.37
CA SER A 236 -3.07 6.61 -2.17
C SER A 236 -2.10 7.23 -3.17
N VAL A 237 -1.07 6.47 -3.54
CA VAL A 237 0.01 6.90 -4.45
C VAL A 237 0.17 5.87 -5.55
N TYR A 238 0.31 6.34 -6.78
CA TYR A 238 0.50 5.55 -8.00
C TYR A 238 1.76 6.05 -8.68
N SER A 239 2.77 5.21 -8.79
CA SER A 239 4.11 5.59 -9.30
C SER A 239 4.49 4.78 -10.53
N HIS A 240 5.55 5.24 -11.20
CA HIS A 240 6.17 4.65 -12.39
C HIS A 240 5.28 4.66 -13.65
N LEU A 241 4.25 5.53 -13.66
CA LEU A 241 3.30 5.64 -14.76
C LEU A 241 3.98 6.12 -16.05
N SER A 242 3.63 5.50 -17.19
CA SER A 242 4.02 5.98 -18.53
C SER A 242 3.15 7.15 -18.98
N LYS A 243 1.89 7.21 -18.49
CA LYS A 243 0.96 8.29 -18.79
C LYS A 243 0.10 8.60 -17.57
N VAL A 244 -0.02 9.88 -17.25
CA VAL A 244 -0.91 10.44 -16.24
C VAL A 244 -2.10 11.03 -16.98
N LEU A 245 -3.33 10.57 -16.66
CA LEU A 245 -4.55 10.90 -17.40
C LEU A 245 -5.48 11.90 -16.68
N VAL A 246 -5.14 12.25 -15.44
CA VAL A 246 -5.94 13.11 -14.57
C VAL A 246 -5.17 14.34 -14.15
N LYS A 247 -5.88 15.40 -13.74
CA LYS A 247 -5.33 16.69 -13.29
C LYS A 247 -5.60 16.88 -11.80
N LYS A 248 -4.78 17.72 -11.15
CA LYS A 248 -5.01 18.12 -9.76
C LYS A 248 -6.41 18.75 -9.61
N ASN A 249 -7.11 18.33 -8.55
CA ASN A 249 -8.47 18.66 -8.15
C ASN A 249 -9.58 17.95 -8.94
N ASP A 250 -9.28 17.09 -9.90
CA ASP A 250 -10.29 16.24 -10.52
C ASP A 250 -10.97 15.39 -9.44
N LYS A 251 -12.29 15.26 -9.54
CA LYS A 251 -13.09 14.29 -8.77
C LYS A 251 -13.14 13.00 -9.56
N ILE A 252 -12.71 11.92 -8.95
CA ILE A 252 -12.56 10.61 -9.58
C ILE A 252 -13.57 9.66 -8.96
N GLN A 253 -14.26 8.89 -9.78
CA GLN A 253 -15.11 7.79 -9.34
C GLN A 253 -14.32 6.49 -9.24
N LYS A 254 -14.80 5.57 -8.41
CA LYS A 254 -14.29 4.23 -8.30
C LYS A 254 -14.31 3.53 -9.66
N GLY A 255 -13.15 3.01 -10.10
CA GLY A 255 -13.00 2.33 -11.39
C GLY A 255 -12.55 3.22 -12.54
N ASP A 256 -12.55 4.56 -12.40
CA ASP A 256 -12.06 5.46 -13.43
C ASP A 256 -10.59 5.21 -13.75
N VAL A 257 -10.24 5.24 -15.04
CA VAL A 257 -8.85 5.11 -15.49
C VAL A 257 -8.10 6.41 -15.23
N ILE A 258 -7.10 6.37 -14.33
CA ILE A 258 -6.33 7.54 -13.91
C ILE A 258 -4.96 7.63 -14.58
N GLY A 259 -4.42 6.50 -15.09
CA GLY A 259 -3.10 6.47 -15.73
C GLY A 259 -2.81 5.13 -16.40
N LEU A 260 -1.59 5.02 -16.95
CA LEU A 260 -1.11 3.80 -17.60
C LEU A 260 0.20 3.35 -16.96
N ILE A 261 0.35 2.04 -16.76
CA ILE A 261 1.58 1.42 -16.23
C ILE A 261 2.78 1.77 -17.12
N GLY A 262 3.90 2.06 -16.50
CA GLY A 262 5.18 2.35 -17.14
C GLY A 262 6.35 1.79 -16.37
N SER A 263 7.53 2.38 -16.62
CA SER A 263 8.78 2.10 -15.92
C SER A 263 9.58 3.41 -15.74
N THR A 264 8.87 4.50 -15.40
CA THR A 264 9.48 5.82 -15.24
C THR A 264 10.07 5.98 -13.83
N GLY A 265 11.00 6.93 -13.65
CA GLY A 265 11.69 7.13 -12.38
C GLY A 265 12.61 5.95 -12.01
N ARG A 266 12.62 5.55 -10.71
CA ARG A 266 13.45 4.46 -10.19
C ARG A 266 12.73 3.12 -10.32
N SER A 267 12.78 2.54 -11.49
CA SER A 267 12.15 1.27 -11.82
C SER A 267 13.11 0.39 -12.64
N THR A 268 13.02 -0.93 -12.47
CA THR A 268 13.78 -1.93 -13.23
C THR A 268 12.97 -2.54 -14.38
N GLY A 269 11.66 -2.33 -14.41
CA GLY A 269 10.77 -2.86 -15.44
C GLY A 269 9.33 -2.37 -15.26
N PRO A 270 8.44 -2.65 -16.20
CA PRO A 270 7.06 -2.15 -16.16
C PRO A 270 6.28 -2.70 -14.96
N HIS A 271 5.87 -1.81 -14.04
CA HIS A 271 5.02 -2.12 -12.89
C HIS A 271 4.35 -0.86 -12.35
N LEU A 272 3.31 -1.03 -11.55
CA LEU A 272 2.72 -0.02 -10.71
C LEU A 272 3.24 -0.19 -9.27
N ASP A 273 3.87 0.84 -8.69
CA ASP A 273 4.08 0.92 -7.23
C ASP A 273 2.86 1.63 -6.63
N TRP A 274 2.00 0.86 -5.94
CA TRP A 274 0.79 1.35 -5.30
C TRP A 274 0.92 1.38 -3.79
N ARG A 275 0.58 2.54 -3.18
CA ARG A 275 0.74 2.76 -1.73
C ARG A 275 -0.52 3.37 -1.16
N ILE A 276 -0.80 3.04 0.12
CA ILE A 276 -1.82 3.71 0.93
C ILE A 276 -1.16 4.26 2.19
N ASN A 277 -1.57 5.47 2.58
CA ASN A 277 -1.10 6.11 3.79
C ASN A 277 -2.29 6.58 4.63
N TRP A 278 -2.13 6.57 5.94
CA TRP A 278 -2.92 7.35 6.87
C TRP A 278 -2.01 8.43 7.45
N PHE A 279 -2.15 9.65 6.95
CA PHE A 279 -1.17 10.73 7.18
C PHE A 279 0.27 10.28 6.88
N ASP A 280 1.16 10.35 7.90
CA ASP A 280 2.55 9.89 7.83
C ASP A 280 2.73 8.37 7.99
N GLN A 281 1.71 7.65 8.46
CA GLN A 281 1.72 6.20 8.62
C GLN A 281 1.56 5.48 7.28
N ARG A 282 2.43 4.50 7.00
CA ARG A 282 2.39 3.68 5.79
C ARG A 282 1.59 2.42 6.07
N LEU A 283 0.52 2.20 5.28
CA LEU A 283 -0.41 1.09 5.46
C LEU A 283 -0.24 0.06 4.34
N ASP A 284 -0.50 -1.20 4.67
CA ASP A 284 -0.48 -2.29 3.68
C ASP A 284 -1.70 -2.15 2.76
N PRO A 285 -1.51 -1.88 1.45
CA PRO A 285 -2.61 -1.72 0.51
C PRO A 285 -3.49 -2.96 0.39
N MET A 286 -2.93 -4.17 0.59
CA MET A 286 -3.69 -5.42 0.47
C MET A 286 -4.77 -5.55 1.55
N MET A 287 -4.61 -4.91 2.71
CA MET A 287 -5.63 -4.93 3.77
C MET A 287 -6.87 -4.10 3.41
N PHE A 288 -6.80 -3.21 2.41
CA PHE A 288 -7.94 -2.43 1.92
C PHE A 288 -8.77 -3.20 0.88
N ILE A 289 -8.17 -4.21 0.25
CA ILE A 289 -8.85 -5.02 -0.78
C ILE A 289 -9.76 -6.03 -0.08
N LYS A 290 -11.02 -6.06 -0.49
CA LYS A 290 -11.96 -7.08 -0.04
C LYS A 290 -11.58 -8.41 -0.66
N ASN A 291 -11.19 -9.38 0.14
CA ASN A 291 -11.01 -10.76 -0.36
C ASN A 291 -12.37 -11.25 -0.88
N LYS A 292 -12.38 -11.67 -2.15
CA LYS A 292 -13.51 -12.36 -2.74
C LYS A 292 -13.60 -13.78 -2.20
#